data_68c4968d12c31e6d7d7d9cd62c824ea2
#
_entry.id   68c4968d12c31e6d7d7d9cd62c824ea2
#
_cell.length_a   1.000
_cell.length_b   1.000
_cell.length_c   1.000
_cell.angle_alpha   90.00
_cell.angle_beta   90.00
_cell.angle_gamma   90.00
#
_symmetry.space_group_name_H-M   'P 1'
#
loop_
_entity.id
_entity.type
_entity.pdbx_description
1 polymer ?
#
loop_
_entity_poly.entity_id
_entity_poly.type
_entity_poly.pdbx_seq_one_letter_code
_entity_poly.pdbx_strand_id
1 'polypeptide(L)'
;MEDDPLFCSPLLAEADFLACQADANELLDLAQIDSQRLAASENYPVLKMRKLHSALRQRQLLLPLWLLSWNTLTGDTRDTNGRFFRGALLMDNLLGLADQVWLAGFWLNSGLQGEAGANGKLDTSSLALHYLHGLPRPVYWVLWLWRRLRGEVVINEKNLLLLRDNGHYQLLLRNTVVFNPWLSSEEAFIQRFSQPWSVRLLGLDGRWRIKHHLFDRHHGALFPLFEAFRSQSGPDEEEYRWLMHQARPALRVSEETPASDRWQLVDSLESNALALYEFTPLNDMK
;
A
#
# COMPACT_ATOMS: atom_id res chain seq x y z
N MET A 1 -8.01 26.05 -5.60
CA MET A 1 -9.11 25.18 -6.08
C MET A 1 -10.42 25.93 -6.26
N GLU A 2 -10.82 26.79 -5.35
CA GLU A 2 -12.09 27.55 -5.49
C GLU A 2 -12.08 28.51 -6.69
N ASP A 3 -10.89 29.02 -7.03
CA ASP A 3 -10.67 29.91 -8.18
C ASP A 3 -10.22 29.17 -9.46
N ASP A 4 -10.22 27.82 -9.44
CA ASP A 4 -9.88 27.04 -10.63
C ASP A 4 -10.96 27.24 -11.69
N PRO A 5 -10.59 27.64 -12.93
CA PRO A 5 -11.55 27.86 -14.00
C PRO A 5 -12.45 26.67 -14.30
N LEU A 6 -11.96 25.43 -14.08
CA LEU A 6 -12.77 24.22 -14.23
C LEU A 6 -13.92 24.20 -13.25
N PHE A 7 -13.68 24.56 -11.98
CA PHE A 7 -14.73 24.58 -10.96
C PHE A 7 -15.73 25.73 -11.16
N CYS A 8 -15.36 26.78 -11.86
CA CYS A 8 -16.23 27.91 -12.21
C CYS A 8 -17.01 27.68 -13.51
N SER A 9 -16.70 26.61 -14.25
CA SER A 9 -17.37 26.31 -15.51
C SER A 9 -18.78 25.75 -15.31
N PRO A 10 -19.80 26.25 -16.02
CA PRO A 10 -21.13 25.65 -16.03
C PRO A 10 -21.14 24.21 -16.58
N LEU A 11 -20.16 23.85 -17.42
CA LEU A 11 -20.01 22.50 -17.98
C LEU A 11 -19.76 21.43 -16.89
N LEU A 12 -19.30 21.82 -15.71
CA LEU A 12 -19.11 20.87 -14.62
C LEU A 12 -20.43 20.23 -14.18
N ALA A 13 -21.55 20.93 -14.29
CA ALA A 13 -22.88 20.40 -13.96
C ALA A 13 -23.39 19.36 -14.98
N GLU A 14 -22.80 19.33 -16.20
CA GLU A 14 -23.15 18.39 -17.26
C GLU A 14 -22.19 17.19 -17.32
N ALA A 15 -21.16 17.17 -16.44
CA ALA A 15 -20.16 16.11 -16.43
C ALA A 15 -20.68 14.83 -15.78
N ASP A 16 -20.33 13.68 -16.32
CA ASP A 16 -20.62 12.35 -15.74
C ASP A 16 -19.68 11.99 -14.59
N PHE A 17 -18.45 12.51 -14.61
CA PHE A 17 -17.43 12.28 -13.58
C PHE A 17 -16.38 13.40 -13.61
N LEU A 18 -15.59 13.50 -12.53
CA LEU A 18 -14.42 14.36 -12.45
C LEU A 18 -13.15 13.50 -12.34
N ALA A 19 -12.27 13.64 -13.33
CA ALA A 19 -10.98 12.98 -13.34
C ALA A 19 -9.87 13.90 -12.81
N CYS A 20 -8.97 13.37 -11.99
CA CYS A 20 -7.84 14.11 -11.45
C CYS A 20 -6.62 13.22 -11.22
N GLN A 21 -5.50 13.86 -10.92
CA GLN A 21 -4.26 13.21 -10.48
C GLN A 21 -3.91 13.70 -9.09
N ALA A 22 -3.10 12.96 -8.36
CA ALA A 22 -2.58 13.35 -7.06
C ALA A 22 -1.11 12.99 -6.97
N ASP A 23 -0.27 13.95 -7.28
CA ASP A 23 1.19 13.81 -7.21
C ASP A 23 1.71 14.21 -5.83
N ALA A 24 2.71 13.48 -5.36
CA ALA A 24 3.33 13.77 -4.07
C ALA A 24 4.10 15.11 -4.04
N ASN A 25 4.25 15.79 -5.17
CA ASN A 25 4.83 17.14 -5.29
C ASN A 25 3.80 18.26 -5.23
N GLU A 26 2.51 17.94 -5.29
CA GLU A 26 1.47 18.96 -5.27
C GLU A 26 1.27 19.53 -3.87
N LEU A 27 0.90 20.81 -3.80
CA LEU A 27 0.48 21.47 -2.58
C LEU A 27 -1.04 21.56 -2.53
N LEU A 28 -1.64 21.23 -1.38
CA LEU A 28 -3.08 21.40 -1.15
C LEU A 28 -3.47 22.88 -0.98
N ASP A 29 -2.57 23.69 -0.51
CA ASP A 29 -2.76 25.12 -0.25
C ASP A 29 -1.54 25.90 -0.69
N LEU A 30 -1.70 26.66 -1.78
CA LEU A 30 -0.65 27.51 -2.33
C LEU A 30 -0.29 28.72 -1.43
N ALA A 31 -1.16 29.09 -0.49
CA ALA A 31 -0.90 30.15 0.48
C ALA A 31 0.10 29.72 1.56
N GLN A 32 0.36 28.43 1.70
CA GLN A 32 1.32 27.87 2.66
C GLN A 32 2.64 27.45 1.98
N ILE A 33 3.10 28.22 1.01
CA ILE A 33 4.40 27.96 0.39
C ILE A 33 5.50 28.28 1.41
N ASP A 34 5.80 27.31 2.25
CA ASP A 34 7.05 27.25 2.96
C ASP A 34 8.08 26.62 1.98
N SER A 35 9.08 27.39 1.60
CA SER A 35 10.13 26.96 0.67
C SER A 35 10.90 25.70 1.11
N GLN A 36 10.70 25.24 2.34
CA GLN A 36 11.27 24.01 2.89
C GLN A 36 10.33 22.79 2.78
N ARG A 37 9.09 22.94 2.31
CA ARG A 37 8.10 21.87 2.17
C ARG A 37 7.64 21.71 0.72
N LEU A 38 8.53 21.25 -0.12
CA LEU A 38 8.21 20.94 -1.51
C LEU A 38 7.46 19.60 -1.70
N ALA A 39 7.32 18.79 -0.65
CA ALA A 39 6.67 17.50 -0.74
C ALA A 39 5.28 17.52 -0.07
N ALA A 40 4.31 16.93 -0.74
CA ALA A 40 2.99 16.68 -0.16
C ALA A 40 3.09 15.67 1.01
N SER A 41 2.08 15.70 1.89
CA SER A 41 1.98 14.73 2.99
C SER A 41 1.77 13.31 2.44
N GLU A 42 2.13 12.29 3.22
CA GLU A 42 2.03 10.88 2.86
C GLU A 42 0.60 10.41 2.55
N ASN A 43 -0.39 11.11 3.08
CA ASN A 43 -1.81 10.87 2.83
C ASN A 43 -2.42 11.91 1.86
N TYR A 44 -1.60 12.62 1.11
CA TYR A 44 -2.02 13.65 0.17
C TYR A 44 -3.15 13.21 -0.78
N PRO A 45 -3.10 12.02 -1.42
CA PRO A 45 -4.19 11.58 -2.31
C PRO A 45 -5.55 11.57 -1.61
N VAL A 46 -5.60 11.07 -0.38
CA VAL A 46 -6.83 11.02 0.43
C VAL A 46 -7.32 12.43 0.77
N LEU A 47 -6.42 13.31 1.18
CA LEU A 47 -6.76 14.71 1.51
C LEU A 47 -7.26 15.48 0.29
N LYS A 48 -6.63 15.28 -0.87
CA LYS A 48 -7.06 15.90 -2.14
C LYS A 48 -8.47 15.47 -2.51
N MET A 49 -8.78 14.17 -2.43
CA MET A 49 -10.12 13.68 -2.74
C MET A 49 -11.19 14.24 -1.78
N ARG A 50 -10.89 14.30 -0.48
CA ARG A 50 -11.80 14.93 0.51
C ARG A 50 -12.06 16.40 0.18
N LYS A 51 -11.02 17.14 -0.19
CA LYS A 51 -11.16 18.56 -0.55
C LYS A 51 -12.01 18.74 -1.83
N LEU A 52 -11.81 17.88 -2.84
CA LEU A 52 -12.62 17.87 -4.06
C LEU A 52 -14.09 17.55 -3.77
N HIS A 53 -14.38 16.53 -2.96
CA HIS A 53 -15.76 16.22 -2.55
C HIS A 53 -16.41 17.40 -1.80
N SER A 54 -15.66 18.07 -0.91
CA SER A 54 -16.17 19.24 -0.20
C SER A 54 -16.51 20.37 -1.18
N ALA A 55 -15.63 20.66 -2.14
CA ALA A 55 -15.86 21.70 -3.15
C ALA A 55 -17.05 21.38 -4.07
N LEU A 56 -17.23 20.12 -4.47
CA LEU A 56 -18.40 19.68 -5.25
C LEU A 56 -19.70 19.82 -4.46
N ARG A 57 -19.69 19.39 -3.19
CA ARG A 57 -20.88 19.52 -2.31
C ARG A 57 -21.31 20.97 -2.09
N GLN A 58 -20.37 21.88 -1.94
CA GLN A 58 -20.67 23.31 -1.83
C GLN A 58 -21.40 23.85 -3.07
N ARG A 59 -21.20 23.25 -4.23
CA ARG A 59 -21.87 23.55 -5.50
C ARG A 59 -23.10 22.67 -5.77
N GLN A 60 -23.49 21.84 -4.79
CA GLN A 60 -24.60 20.89 -4.91
C GLN A 60 -24.42 19.86 -6.04
N LEU A 61 -23.15 19.53 -6.37
CA LEU A 61 -22.78 18.54 -7.37
C LEU A 61 -22.38 17.23 -6.70
N LEU A 62 -22.84 16.11 -7.26
CA LEU A 62 -22.53 14.75 -6.82
C LEU A 62 -21.87 13.99 -7.98
N LEU A 63 -20.63 14.34 -8.30
CA LEU A 63 -19.89 13.70 -9.38
C LEU A 63 -18.99 12.59 -8.81
N PRO A 64 -18.95 11.41 -9.47
CA PRO A 64 -17.95 10.40 -9.21
C PRO A 64 -16.55 10.95 -9.42
N LEU A 65 -15.62 10.68 -8.50
CA LEU A 65 -14.23 11.04 -8.64
C LEU A 65 -13.42 9.87 -9.21
N TRP A 66 -12.64 10.15 -10.24
CA TRP A 66 -11.68 9.23 -10.84
C TRP A 66 -10.27 9.74 -10.58
N LEU A 67 -9.52 9.03 -9.75
CA LEU A 67 -8.12 9.31 -9.49
C LEU A 67 -7.27 8.54 -10.51
N LEU A 68 -6.91 9.21 -11.60
CA LEU A 68 -6.23 8.57 -12.74
C LEU A 68 -4.80 8.14 -12.41
N SER A 69 -4.11 8.91 -11.57
CA SER A 69 -2.77 8.54 -11.10
C SER A 69 -2.49 9.11 -9.72
N TRP A 70 -1.79 8.35 -8.90
CA TRP A 70 -1.30 8.79 -7.60
C TRP A 70 -0.07 8.00 -7.17
N ASN A 71 0.74 8.61 -6.32
CA ASN A 71 1.86 7.97 -5.64
C ASN A 71 2.15 8.69 -4.32
N THR A 72 2.84 8.05 -3.40
CA THR A 72 3.25 8.63 -2.11
C THR A 72 4.70 9.10 -2.09
N LEU A 73 5.45 8.90 -3.18
CA LEU A 73 6.81 9.38 -3.36
C LEU A 73 6.91 10.24 -4.61
N THR A 74 7.87 11.13 -4.62
CA THR A 74 8.17 12.02 -5.74
C THR A 74 9.33 11.48 -6.58
N GLY A 75 9.50 12.03 -7.79
CA GLY A 75 10.69 11.79 -8.59
C GLY A 75 11.98 12.21 -7.89
N ASP A 76 11.91 13.24 -7.02
CA ASP A 76 13.07 13.77 -6.29
C ASP A 76 13.56 12.83 -5.18
N THR A 77 12.67 11.95 -4.68
CA THR A 77 13.05 10.89 -3.72
C THR A 77 13.41 9.58 -4.41
N ARG A 78 13.61 9.59 -5.70
CA ARG A 78 13.86 8.44 -6.55
C ARG A 78 14.97 7.53 -6.02
N ASP A 79 16.08 8.07 -5.58
CA ASP A 79 17.21 7.31 -5.09
C ASP A 79 16.91 6.54 -3.78
N THR A 80 15.88 6.97 -3.05
CA THR A 80 15.44 6.30 -1.82
C THR A 80 14.29 5.32 -2.05
N ASN A 81 13.60 5.39 -3.20
CA ASN A 81 12.41 4.59 -3.49
C ASN A 81 12.67 3.09 -3.38
N GLY A 82 13.84 2.64 -3.79
CA GLY A 82 14.24 1.24 -3.71
C GLY A 82 14.55 0.76 -2.29
N ARG A 83 14.73 1.65 -1.33
CA ARG A 83 15.11 1.33 0.05
C ARG A 83 14.02 1.63 1.06
N PHE A 84 13.09 2.52 0.72
CA PHE A 84 12.01 2.91 1.61
C PHE A 84 10.82 1.97 1.46
N PHE A 85 10.72 1.05 2.41
CA PHE A 85 9.56 0.17 2.49
C PHE A 85 8.36 0.94 3.06
N ARG A 86 7.28 1.02 2.30
CA ARG A 86 6.10 1.84 2.58
C ARG A 86 4.78 1.09 2.45
N GLY A 87 4.80 -0.22 2.74
CA GLY A 87 3.63 -1.09 2.57
C GLY A 87 2.39 -0.57 3.29
N ALA A 88 2.51 -0.28 4.59
CA ALA A 88 1.39 0.21 5.40
C ALA A 88 0.94 1.62 4.99
N LEU A 89 1.85 2.52 4.62
CA LEU A 89 1.50 3.87 4.13
C LEU A 89 0.64 3.80 2.86
N LEU A 90 1.00 2.94 1.91
CA LEU A 90 0.22 2.72 0.69
C LEU A 90 -1.14 2.10 0.99
N MET A 91 -1.19 1.12 1.89
CA MET A 91 -2.44 0.48 2.32
C MET A 91 -3.38 1.48 2.99
N ASP A 92 -2.88 2.38 3.83
CA ASP A 92 -3.68 3.44 4.47
C ASP A 92 -4.27 4.40 3.43
N ASN A 93 -3.50 4.75 2.39
CA ASN A 93 -4.04 5.55 1.29
C ASN A 93 -5.16 4.80 0.54
N LEU A 94 -4.98 3.52 0.22
CA LEU A 94 -6.02 2.71 -0.43
C LEU A 94 -7.29 2.62 0.42
N LEU A 95 -7.15 2.36 1.72
CA LEU A 95 -8.28 2.34 2.66
C LEU A 95 -8.97 3.71 2.75
N GLY A 96 -8.18 4.79 2.78
CA GLY A 96 -8.72 6.14 2.82
C GLY A 96 -9.37 6.60 1.51
N LEU A 97 -9.02 5.99 0.37
CA LEU A 97 -9.59 6.28 -0.95
C LEU A 97 -10.83 5.43 -1.27
N ALA A 98 -11.00 4.29 -0.61
CA ALA A 98 -12.02 3.29 -0.97
C ALA A 98 -13.44 3.86 -1.11
N ASP A 99 -13.84 4.76 -0.21
CA ASP A 99 -15.17 5.39 -0.21
C ASP A 99 -15.19 6.75 -0.92
N GLN A 100 -14.07 7.18 -1.52
CA GLN A 100 -13.93 8.52 -2.09
C GLN A 100 -13.83 8.52 -3.61
N VAL A 101 -13.38 7.43 -4.19
CA VAL A 101 -13.15 7.36 -5.64
C VAL A 101 -13.75 6.10 -6.24
N TRP A 102 -14.25 6.23 -7.45
CA TRP A 102 -14.74 5.09 -8.22
C TRP A 102 -13.61 4.34 -8.92
N LEU A 103 -12.52 5.03 -9.21
CA LEU A 103 -11.35 4.48 -9.84
C LEU A 103 -10.10 5.11 -9.22
N ALA A 104 -9.10 4.28 -8.92
CA ALA A 104 -7.78 4.72 -8.49
C ALA A 104 -6.70 4.03 -9.32
N GLY A 105 -6.02 4.79 -10.17
CA GLY A 105 -4.87 4.35 -10.95
C GLY A 105 -3.57 4.66 -10.22
N PHE A 106 -2.68 3.68 -10.06
CA PHE A 106 -1.38 3.90 -9.45
C PHE A 106 -0.36 4.36 -10.50
N TRP A 107 0.40 5.38 -10.21
CA TRP A 107 1.51 5.84 -11.01
C TRP A 107 2.81 5.15 -10.55
N LEU A 108 3.49 4.39 -11.33
CA LEU A 108 3.51 4.05 -12.73
C LEU A 108 3.37 2.52 -12.90
N ASN A 109 2.84 2.02 -14.03
CA ASN A 109 2.68 0.57 -14.22
C ASN A 109 4.01 -0.14 -14.53
N SER A 110 4.80 0.40 -15.43
CA SER A 110 6.10 -0.14 -15.83
C SER A 110 7.18 0.94 -15.86
N GLY A 111 8.45 0.55 -15.71
CA GLY A 111 9.57 1.48 -15.79
C GLY A 111 9.62 2.21 -17.13
N LEU A 112 9.95 3.49 -17.08
CA LEU A 112 10.20 4.26 -18.30
C LEU A 112 11.53 3.81 -18.93
N GLN A 113 11.60 3.95 -20.25
CA GLN A 113 12.84 3.71 -21.01
C GLN A 113 13.95 4.61 -20.45
N GLY A 114 15.05 4.02 -19.95
CA GLY A 114 16.13 4.72 -19.26
C GLY A 114 16.18 4.49 -17.76
N GLU A 115 15.12 3.92 -17.13
CA GLU A 115 15.16 3.39 -15.77
C GLU A 115 15.86 2.02 -15.69
N ALA A 116 15.99 1.34 -16.84
CA ALA A 116 16.91 0.24 -16.99
C ALA A 116 18.32 0.81 -17.01
N GLY A 117 19.08 0.60 -15.97
CA GLY A 117 20.51 0.93 -15.99
C GLY A 117 21.14 0.40 -17.28
N ALA A 118 22.01 1.17 -17.89
CA ALA A 118 22.66 0.87 -19.18
C ALA A 118 23.33 -0.52 -19.27
N ASN A 119 23.41 -1.25 -18.17
CA ASN A 119 24.09 -2.52 -17.99
C ASN A 119 23.17 -3.67 -17.52
N GLY A 120 21.85 -3.59 -17.72
CA GLY A 120 20.91 -4.63 -17.27
C GLY A 120 20.73 -4.73 -15.76
N LYS A 121 21.29 -3.81 -14.98
CA LYS A 121 21.09 -3.76 -13.52
C LYS A 121 19.63 -3.48 -13.20
N LEU A 122 19.12 -4.17 -12.20
CA LEU A 122 17.82 -3.88 -11.63
C LEU A 122 17.88 -2.51 -10.94
N ASP A 123 17.17 -1.51 -11.51
CA ASP A 123 17.06 -0.21 -10.88
C ASP A 123 16.01 -0.26 -9.77
N THR A 124 16.45 -0.14 -8.52
CA THR A 124 15.57 -0.12 -7.35
C THR A 124 14.87 1.22 -7.17
N SER A 125 15.33 2.28 -7.85
CA SER A 125 14.89 3.66 -7.62
C SER A 125 13.57 4.03 -8.30
N SER A 126 13.06 3.24 -9.23
CA SER A 126 11.84 3.55 -9.99
C SER A 126 10.56 3.55 -9.15
N LEU A 127 9.60 4.37 -9.55
CA LEU A 127 8.25 4.43 -8.99
C LEU A 127 7.28 3.38 -9.57
N ALA A 128 7.71 2.58 -10.53
CA ALA A 128 6.88 1.62 -11.23
C ALA A 128 6.39 0.46 -10.34
N LEU A 129 5.33 -0.21 -10.76
CA LEU A 129 4.83 -1.44 -10.13
C LEU A 129 5.71 -2.66 -10.42
N HIS A 130 6.39 -2.65 -11.55
CA HIS A 130 7.23 -3.75 -12.01
C HIS A 130 8.61 -3.25 -12.40
N TYR A 131 9.61 -4.10 -12.16
CA TYR A 131 10.92 -3.98 -12.81
C TYR A 131 10.82 -4.40 -14.28
N LEU A 132 11.85 -4.14 -15.04
CA LEU A 132 12.03 -4.77 -16.35
C LEU A 132 11.82 -6.29 -16.24
N HIS A 133 11.26 -6.88 -17.28
CA HIS A 133 10.92 -8.31 -17.34
C HIS A 133 9.80 -8.75 -16.38
N GLY A 134 9.03 -7.80 -15.80
CA GLY A 134 7.81 -8.11 -15.05
C GLY A 134 8.00 -8.56 -13.60
N LEU A 135 9.19 -8.43 -13.03
CA LEU A 135 9.41 -8.71 -11.60
C LEU A 135 8.60 -7.71 -10.74
N PRO A 136 7.68 -8.15 -9.87
CA PRO A 136 6.88 -7.25 -9.07
C PRO A 136 7.74 -6.44 -8.07
N ARG A 137 7.49 -5.14 -7.99
CA ARG A 137 8.02 -4.29 -6.93
C ARG A 137 7.16 -4.39 -5.65
N PRO A 138 7.66 -3.93 -4.50
CA PRO A 138 6.90 -3.97 -3.25
C PRO A 138 5.48 -3.41 -3.34
N VAL A 139 5.28 -2.33 -4.10
CA VAL A 139 3.96 -1.71 -4.30
C VAL A 139 2.95 -2.66 -4.94
N TYR A 140 3.38 -3.48 -5.89
CA TYR A 140 2.51 -4.51 -6.49
C TYR A 140 1.89 -5.42 -5.42
N TRP A 141 2.66 -5.81 -4.42
CA TRP A 141 2.19 -6.70 -3.35
C TRP A 141 1.20 -6.02 -2.40
N VAL A 142 1.32 -4.70 -2.20
CA VAL A 142 0.29 -3.94 -1.47
C VAL A 142 -1.05 -3.99 -2.21
N LEU A 143 -1.04 -3.73 -3.53
CA LEU A 143 -2.24 -3.80 -4.37
C LEU A 143 -2.80 -5.23 -4.44
N TRP A 144 -1.92 -6.23 -4.45
CA TRP A 144 -2.33 -7.64 -4.41
C TRP A 144 -3.00 -7.99 -3.08
N LEU A 145 -2.48 -7.52 -1.93
CA LEU A 145 -3.12 -7.69 -0.63
C LEU A 145 -4.44 -6.92 -0.56
N TRP A 146 -4.47 -5.68 -1.05
CA TRP A 146 -5.69 -4.87 -1.14
C TRP A 146 -6.81 -5.59 -1.89
N ARG A 147 -6.50 -6.15 -3.06
CA ARG A 147 -7.47 -6.89 -3.88
C ARG A 147 -8.06 -8.12 -3.17
N ARG A 148 -7.40 -8.64 -2.16
CA ARG A 148 -7.86 -9.79 -1.36
C ARG A 148 -8.88 -9.40 -0.29
N LEU A 149 -8.86 -8.15 0.15
CA LEU A 149 -9.79 -7.66 1.17
C LEU A 149 -11.22 -7.66 0.64
N ARG A 150 -12.12 -8.35 1.35
CA ARG A 150 -13.52 -8.51 0.95
C ARG A 150 -14.42 -8.59 2.16
N GLY A 151 -15.68 -8.21 1.96
CA GLY A 151 -16.73 -8.32 2.97
C GLY A 151 -17.02 -7.00 3.69
N GLU A 152 -17.83 -7.10 4.72
CA GLU A 152 -18.26 -5.98 5.52
C GLU A 152 -17.22 -5.62 6.59
N VAL A 153 -17.05 -4.34 6.83
CA VAL A 153 -16.18 -3.84 7.89
C VAL A 153 -16.81 -4.10 9.26
N VAL A 154 -16.14 -4.89 10.07
CA VAL A 154 -16.51 -5.15 11.48
C VAL A 154 -15.79 -4.18 12.40
N ILE A 155 -14.48 -3.98 12.19
CA ILE A 155 -13.64 -3.06 12.95
C ILE A 155 -12.72 -2.34 11.95
N ASN A 156 -12.62 -1.03 12.08
CA ASN A 156 -11.66 -0.21 11.33
C ASN A 156 -11.01 0.79 12.29
N GLU A 157 -9.85 0.42 12.81
CA GLU A 157 -9.03 1.25 13.67
C GLU A 157 -7.74 1.64 12.96
N LYS A 158 -6.97 2.55 13.54
CA LYS A 158 -5.77 3.15 12.92
C LYS A 158 -4.85 2.10 12.26
N ASN A 159 -4.60 0.98 12.94
CA ASN A 159 -3.63 -0.03 12.51
C ASN A 159 -4.26 -1.42 12.34
N LEU A 160 -5.58 -1.54 12.47
CA LEU A 160 -6.31 -2.80 12.43
C LEU A 160 -7.59 -2.66 11.60
N LEU A 161 -7.80 -3.59 10.68
CA LEU A 161 -9.04 -3.76 9.94
C LEU A 161 -9.52 -5.20 10.08
N LEU A 162 -10.75 -5.40 10.55
CA LEU A 162 -11.41 -6.70 10.57
C LEU A 162 -12.59 -6.67 9.60
N LEU A 163 -12.61 -7.60 8.67
CA LEU A 163 -13.67 -7.82 7.70
C LEU A 163 -14.36 -9.15 7.94
N ARG A 164 -15.64 -9.23 7.59
CA ARG A 164 -16.42 -10.47 7.61
C ARG A 164 -17.15 -10.66 6.27
N ASP A 165 -17.06 -11.85 5.71
CA ASP A 165 -17.75 -12.24 4.49
C ASP A 165 -18.25 -13.70 4.59
N ASN A 166 -19.58 -13.91 4.68
CA ASN A 166 -20.22 -15.22 4.68
C ASN A 166 -19.57 -16.24 5.65
N GLY A 167 -19.29 -15.82 6.87
CA GLY A 167 -18.67 -16.68 7.89
C GLY A 167 -17.13 -16.78 7.78
N HIS A 168 -16.51 -16.15 6.80
CA HIS A 168 -15.07 -15.95 6.71
C HIS A 168 -14.68 -14.64 7.38
N TYR A 169 -13.46 -14.57 7.91
CA TYR A 169 -12.94 -13.33 8.48
C TYR A 169 -11.59 -13.00 7.85
N GLN A 170 -11.31 -11.71 7.75
CA GLN A 170 -10.00 -11.20 7.35
C GLN A 170 -9.55 -10.15 8.36
N LEU A 171 -8.38 -10.37 8.97
CA LEU A 171 -7.73 -9.43 9.88
C LEU A 171 -6.50 -8.86 9.19
N LEU A 172 -6.50 -7.57 8.90
CA LEU A 172 -5.34 -6.85 8.40
C LEU A 172 -4.74 -6.01 9.54
N LEU A 173 -3.49 -6.30 9.87
CA LEU A 173 -2.68 -5.50 10.79
C LEU A 173 -1.67 -4.67 10.00
N ARG A 174 -1.45 -3.43 10.43
CA ARG A 174 -0.55 -2.47 9.79
C ARG A 174 0.30 -1.78 10.85
N ASN A 175 1.56 -1.56 10.55
CA ASN A 175 2.42 -0.71 11.36
C ASN A 175 2.83 0.52 10.54
N THR A 176 1.93 1.49 10.44
CA THR A 176 2.15 2.71 9.64
C THR A 176 3.06 3.67 10.37
N VAL A 177 4.24 3.88 9.81
CA VAL A 177 5.26 4.80 10.35
C VAL A 177 5.67 5.78 9.27
N VAL A 178 5.65 7.06 9.63
CA VAL A 178 6.09 8.17 8.78
C VAL A 178 7.46 8.64 9.25
N PHE A 179 8.44 8.58 8.39
CA PHE A 179 9.78 9.11 8.63
C PHE A 179 10.42 9.57 7.32
N ASN A 180 11.48 10.35 7.42
CA ASN A 180 12.20 10.80 6.25
C ASN A 180 12.76 9.60 5.45
N PRO A 181 12.41 9.42 4.17
CA PRO A 181 12.87 8.30 3.34
C PRO A 181 14.39 8.12 3.29
N TRP A 182 15.17 9.19 3.44
CA TRP A 182 16.64 9.14 3.50
C TRP A 182 17.17 8.30 4.68
N LEU A 183 16.39 8.16 5.75
CA LEU A 183 16.73 7.33 6.92
C LEU A 183 16.41 5.85 6.71
N SER A 184 15.86 5.48 5.56
CA SER A 184 15.46 4.09 5.26
C SER A 184 16.63 3.11 5.11
N SER A 185 17.87 3.60 5.00
CA SER A 185 19.09 2.79 5.01
C SER A 185 19.64 2.54 6.42
N GLU A 186 19.13 3.24 7.43
CA GLU A 186 19.60 3.16 8.81
C GLU A 186 18.85 2.05 9.57
N GLU A 187 19.34 0.82 9.52
CA GLU A 187 18.67 -0.35 10.10
C GLU A 187 18.33 -0.17 11.58
N ALA A 188 19.29 0.33 12.39
CA ALA A 188 19.08 0.59 13.80
C ALA A 188 18.01 1.66 14.07
N PHE A 189 17.81 2.59 13.14
CA PHE A 189 16.73 3.57 13.20
C PHE A 189 15.38 2.93 12.92
N ILE A 190 15.29 2.12 11.87
CA ILE A 190 14.05 1.47 11.43
C ILE A 190 13.52 0.48 12.48
N GLN A 191 14.40 -0.31 13.09
CA GLN A 191 14.04 -1.30 14.12
C GLN A 191 13.34 -0.68 15.33
N ARG A 192 13.58 0.60 15.64
CA ARG A 192 12.92 1.31 16.76
C ARG A 192 11.41 1.45 16.57
N PHE A 193 10.93 1.32 15.35
CA PHE A 193 9.51 1.45 15.00
C PHE A 193 8.79 0.11 14.90
N SER A 194 9.41 -0.98 15.29
CA SER A 194 8.70 -2.27 15.42
C SER A 194 7.59 -2.15 16.46
N GLN A 195 6.39 -2.57 16.09
CA GLN A 195 5.21 -2.50 16.95
C GLN A 195 4.79 -3.88 17.41
N PRO A 196 4.74 -4.14 18.74
CA PRO A 196 4.19 -5.38 19.27
C PRO A 196 2.66 -5.39 19.12
N TRP A 197 2.12 -6.57 18.81
CA TRP A 197 0.70 -6.82 18.66
C TRP A 197 0.22 -7.90 19.62
N SER A 198 -0.91 -7.67 20.24
CA SER A 198 -1.67 -8.67 20.97
C SER A 198 -3.13 -8.55 20.57
N VAL A 199 -3.60 -9.51 19.77
CA VAL A 199 -4.96 -9.51 19.22
C VAL A 199 -5.69 -10.75 19.73
N ARG A 200 -6.95 -10.59 20.12
CA ARG A 200 -7.85 -11.69 20.45
C ARG A 200 -9.10 -11.57 19.61
N LEU A 201 -9.40 -12.61 18.83
CA LEU A 201 -10.66 -12.77 18.14
C LEU A 201 -11.54 -13.73 18.91
N LEU A 202 -12.77 -13.34 19.14
CA LEU A 202 -13.78 -14.14 19.84
C LEU A 202 -14.84 -14.61 18.83
N GLY A 203 -15.48 -15.75 19.13
CA GLY A 203 -16.54 -16.30 18.27
C GLY A 203 -16.02 -17.12 17.08
N LEU A 204 -14.77 -17.61 17.15
CA LEU A 204 -14.22 -18.55 16.17
C LEU A 204 -14.48 -20.00 16.66
N ASP A 205 -15.74 -20.42 16.56
CA ASP A 205 -16.16 -21.77 16.95
C ASP A 205 -15.75 -22.81 15.90
N GLY A 206 -15.35 -24.02 16.36
CA GLY A 206 -14.96 -25.12 15.48
C GLY A 206 -13.53 -25.03 14.94
N ARG A 207 -13.30 -25.71 13.82
CA ARG A 207 -11.98 -25.81 13.16
C ARG A 207 -11.83 -24.78 12.05
N TRP A 208 -10.69 -24.12 11.99
CA TRP A 208 -10.40 -23.04 11.06
C TRP A 208 -9.09 -23.27 10.30
N ARG A 209 -9.09 -22.99 9.01
CA ARG A 209 -7.87 -22.81 8.24
C ARG A 209 -7.50 -21.33 8.26
N ILE A 210 -6.27 -21.03 8.67
CA ILE A 210 -5.76 -19.68 8.78
C ILE A 210 -4.60 -19.51 7.79
N LYS A 211 -4.74 -18.56 6.87
CA LYS A 211 -3.65 -18.13 5.98
C LYS A 211 -3.11 -16.82 6.51
N HIS A 212 -1.84 -16.79 6.79
CA HIS A 212 -1.11 -15.59 7.21
C HIS A 212 -0.17 -15.15 6.11
N HIS A 213 -0.43 -13.98 5.55
CA HIS A 213 0.44 -13.30 4.60
C HIS A 213 1.19 -12.20 5.34
N LEU A 214 2.52 -12.31 5.41
CA LEU A 214 3.39 -11.28 5.97
C LEU A 214 4.10 -10.56 4.84
N PHE A 215 4.00 -9.23 4.82
CA PHE A 215 4.65 -8.36 3.85
C PHE A 215 5.46 -7.29 4.59
N ASP A 216 6.76 -7.41 4.54
CA ASP A 216 7.72 -6.52 5.16
C ASP A 216 8.99 -6.36 4.31
N ARG A 217 10.03 -5.73 4.86
CA ARG A 217 11.31 -5.52 4.17
C ARG A 217 12.02 -6.81 3.79
N HIS A 218 11.78 -7.89 4.53
CA HIS A 218 12.40 -9.21 4.32
C HIS A 218 11.52 -10.15 3.50
N HIS A 219 10.19 -9.93 3.50
CA HIS A 219 9.21 -10.78 2.85
C HIS A 219 8.39 -9.99 1.82
N GLY A 220 8.71 -10.17 0.55
CA GLY A 220 8.04 -9.49 -0.57
C GLY A 220 8.72 -8.20 -1.02
N ALA A 221 9.58 -7.59 -0.20
CA ALA A 221 10.48 -6.55 -0.62
C ALA A 221 11.80 -7.15 -1.09
N LEU A 222 12.40 -6.54 -2.11
CA LEU A 222 13.65 -7.02 -2.69
C LEU A 222 14.90 -6.38 -2.07
N PHE A 223 14.75 -5.48 -1.09
CA PHE A 223 15.85 -4.68 -0.57
C PHE A 223 17.08 -5.49 -0.11
N PRO A 224 16.92 -6.51 0.75
CA PRO A 224 18.08 -7.29 1.18
C PRO A 224 18.69 -8.12 0.05
N LEU A 225 17.86 -8.55 -0.91
CA LEU A 225 18.29 -9.38 -2.03
C LEU A 225 19.10 -8.56 -3.04
N PHE A 226 18.69 -7.32 -3.35
CA PHE A 226 19.44 -6.45 -4.26
C PHE A 226 20.79 -6.02 -3.71
N GLU A 227 20.91 -5.88 -2.40
CA GLU A 227 22.20 -5.59 -1.80
C GLU A 227 23.18 -6.78 -1.94
N ALA A 228 22.66 -8.01 -1.97
CA ALA A 228 23.46 -9.20 -2.24
C ALA A 228 23.90 -9.29 -3.72
N PHE A 229 23.08 -8.79 -4.67
CA PHE A 229 23.36 -8.79 -6.11
C PHE A 229 24.06 -7.51 -6.57
N ARG A 230 25.17 -7.14 -5.97
CA ARG A 230 26.00 -5.99 -6.37
C ARG A 230 26.81 -6.21 -7.64
N SER A 231 26.57 -7.28 -8.39
CA SER A 231 27.34 -7.57 -9.61
C SER A 231 27.15 -6.46 -10.66
N GLN A 232 28.20 -6.19 -11.44
CA GLN A 232 28.14 -5.14 -12.47
C GLN A 232 27.27 -5.53 -13.68
N SER A 233 26.98 -6.82 -13.84
CA SER A 233 26.27 -7.38 -15.00
C SER A 233 24.76 -7.61 -14.79
N GLY A 234 24.22 -7.34 -13.59
CA GLY A 234 22.84 -7.70 -13.26
C GLY A 234 22.64 -9.20 -13.06
N PRO A 235 21.46 -9.66 -12.64
CA PRO A 235 21.13 -11.06 -12.47
C PRO A 235 21.02 -11.77 -13.84
N ASP A 236 21.49 -13.00 -13.93
CA ASP A 236 21.21 -13.87 -15.05
C ASP A 236 19.77 -14.43 -15.01
N GLU A 237 19.39 -15.29 -15.97
CA GLU A 237 18.04 -15.83 -16.07
C GLU A 237 17.67 -16.74 -14.88
N GLU A 238 18.61 -17.50 -14.33
CA GLU A 238 18.38 -18.38 -13.18
C GLU A 238 18.22 -17.55 -11.90
N GLU A 239 19.12 -16.60 -11.69
CA GLU A 239 19.07 -15.65 -10.59
C GLU A 239 17.77 -14.81 -10.63
N TYR A 240 17.34 -14.41 -11.84
CA TYR A 240 16.09 -13.69 -12.02
C TYR A 240 14.87 -14.53 -11.64
N ARG A 241 14.82 -15.80 -12.05
CA ARG A 241 13.75 -16.73 -11.64
C ARG A 241 13.74 -16.94 -10.13
N TRP A 242 14.92 -17.06 -9.53
CA TRP A 242 15.04 -17.15 -8.08
C TRP A 242 14.51 -15.89 -7.37
N LEU A 243 14.87 -14.68 -7.84
CA LEU A 243 14.34 -13.42 -7.33
C LEU A 243 12.81 -13.36 -7.42
N MET A 244 12.23 -13.82 -8.52
CA MET A 244 10.75 -13.88 -8.67
C MET A 244 10.08 -14.75 -7.59
N HIS A 245 10.73 -15.78 -7.12
CA HIS A 245 10.21 -16.60 -6.04
C HIS A 245 10.40 -15.97 -4.67
N GLN A 246 11.54 -15.34 -4.42
CA GLN A 246 11.87 -14.72 -3.15
C GLN A 246 11.09 -13.41 -2.90
N ALA A 247 10.84 -12.65 -3.96
CA ALA A 247 10.16 -11.36 -3.90
C ALA A 247 8.64 -11.47 -3.69
N ARG A 248 8.21 -12.33 -2.79
CA ARG A 248 6.79 -12.54 -2.46
C ARG A 248 6.56 -12.36 -0.97
N PRO A 249 5.39 -11.86 -0.55
CA PRO A 249 4.98 -11.93 0.84
C PRO A 249 5.08 -13.36 1.35
N ALA A 250 5.56 -13.53 2.57
CA ALA A 250 5.59 -14.86 3.18
C ALA A 250 4.16 -15.36 3.39
N LEU A 251 3.94 -16.66 3.14
CA LEU A 251 2.67 -17.32 3.39
C LEU A 251 2.87 -18.45 4.39
N ARG A 252 2.12 -18.39 5.48
CA ARG A 252 1.94 -19.53 6.40
C ARG A 252 0.50 -19.98 6.34
N VAL A 253 0.30 -21.31 6.42
CA VAL A 253 -1.04 -21.91 6.48
C VAL A 253 -1.06 -22.82 7.68
N SER A 254 -2.03 -22.62 8.57
CA SER A 254 -2.29 -23.48 9.72
C SER A 254 -3.75 -23.93 9.75
N GLU A 255 -4.02 -25.01 10.44
CA GLU A 255 -5.37 -25.42 10.82
C GLU A 255 -5.44 -25.46 12.33
N GLU A 256 -6.37 -24.72 12.89
CA GLU A 256 -6.48 -24.51 14.33
C GLU A 256 -7.91 -24.71 14.80
N THR A 257 -8.06 -25.24 16.01
CA THR A 257 -9.33 -25.26 16.74
C THR A 257 -9.15 -24.36 17.97
N PRO A 258 -9.64 -23.10 17.88
CA PRO A 258 -9.46 -22.15 18.97
C PRO A 258 -10.10 -22.65 20.26
N ALA A 259 -9.35 -22.58 21.38
CA ALA A 259 -9.85 -22.98 22.68
C ALA A 259 -10.89 -21.97 23.18
N SER A 260 -12.08 -22.45 23.58
CA SER A 260 -13.17 -21.58 24.06
C SER A 260 -13.53 -20.46 23.05
N ASP A 261 -13.59 -20.79 21.75
CA ASP A 261 -13.94 -19.88 20.66
C ASP A 261 -13.02 -18.66 20.56
N ARG A 262 -11.81 -18.78 21.10
CA ARG A 262 -10.86 -17.69 21.21
C ARG A 262 -9.58 -18.00 20.45
N TRP A 263 -9.31 -17.19 19.44
CA TRP A 263 -8.00 -17.18 18.78
C TRP A 263 -7.16 -16.01 19.32
N GLN A 264 -5.88 -16.25 19.52
CA GLN A 264 -4.96 -15.25 20.04
C GLN A 264 -3.70 -15.17 19.19
N LEU A 265 -3.31 -13.94 18.88
CA LEU A 265 -2.05 -13.60 18.23
C LEU A 265 -1.20 -12.76 19.19
N VAL A 266 0.07 -13.14 19.32
CA VAL A 266 1.12 -12.28 19.89
C VAL A 266 2.25 -12.26 18.87
N ASP A 267 2.53 -11.12 18.30
CA ASP A 267 3.53 -10.93 17.23
C ASP A 267 4.05 -9.51 17.25
N SER A 268 4.99 -9.17 16.37
CA SER A 268 5.46 -7.82 16.13
C SER A 268 5.53 -7.53 14.64
N LEU A 269 5.18 -6.33 14.23
CA LEU A 269 5.34 -5.85 12.87
C LEU A 269 6.44 -4.80 12.78
N GLU A 270 7.33 -4.97 11.82
CA GLU A 270 8.31 -3.96 11.46
C GLU A 270 7.66 -2.68 10.92
N SER A 271 8.44 -1.61 10.79
CA SER A 271 7.96 -0.36 10.23
C SER A 271 7.38 -0.57 8.83
N ASN A 272 6.20 -0.02 8.59
CA ASN A 272 5.44 -0.10 7.34
C ASN A 272 5.09 -1.52 6.86
N ALA A 273 5.20 -2.54 7.74
CA ALA A 273 4.80 -3.90 7.46
C ALA A 273 3.27 -4.09 7.49
N LEU A 274 2.83 -5.13 6.77
CA LEU A 274 1.44 -5.59 6.69
C LEU A 274 1.37 -7.07 7.04
N ALA A 275 0.41 -7.45 7.86
CA ALA A 275 0.04 -8.85 8.08
C ALA A 275 -1.44 -9.06 7.81
N LEU A 276 -1.77 -9.93 6.86
CA LEU A 276 -3.15 -10.30 6.53
C LEU A 276 -3.40 -11.74 6.97
N TYR A 277 -4.35 -11.92 7.87
CA TYR A 277 -4.85 -13.23 8.31
C TYR A 277 -6.21 -13.46 7.66
N GLU A 278 -6.35 -14.57 6.94
CA GLU A 278 -7.61 -15.02 6.32
C GLU A 278 -8.09 -16.27 7.04
N PHE A 279 -9.26 -16.20 7.66
CA PHE A 279 -9.88 -17.29 8.42
C PHE A 279 -10.98 -17.93 7.58
N THR A 280 -10.85 -19.22 7.32
CA THR A 280 -11.85 -20.02 6.59
C THR A 280 -12.33 -21.14 7.52
N PRO A 281 -13.65 -21.23 7.83
CA PRO A 281 -14.16 -22.31 8.64
C PRO A 281 -14.02 -23.64 7.88
N LEU A 282 -13.57 -24.66 8.58
CA LEU A 282 -13.52 -26.01 8.06
C LEU A 282 -14.73 -26.78 8.59
N ASN A 283 -15.73 -26.97 7.73
CA ASN A 283 -16.83 -27.85 8.06
C ASN A 283 -16.29 -29.29 8.10
N ASP A 284 -16.48 -29.97 9.21
CA ASP A 284 -16.30 -31.41 9.21
C ASP A 284 -17.25 -31.99 8.16
N MET A 285 -16.69 -32.61 7.12
CA MET A 285 -17.50 -33.33 6.16
C MET A 285 -18.26 -34.44 6.94
N LYS A 286 -19.56 -34.22 7.10
CA LYS A 286 -20.46 -35.25 7.60
C LYS A 286 -20.63 -36.37 6.60
#